data_3eb6a0257561b5f01e70101309bed1e8
#
_entry.id   3eb6a0257561b5f01e70101309bed1e8
#
_cell.length_a   1.000
_cell.length_b   1.000
_cell.length_c   1.000
_cell.angle_alpha   90.00
_cell.angle_beta   90.00
_cell.angle_gamma   90.00
#
_symmetry.space_group_name_H-M   'P 1'
#
loop_
_entity.id
_entity.type
_entity.pdbx_description
1 polymer ?
#
loop_
_entity_poly.entity_id
_entity_poly.type
_entity_poly.pdbx_seq_one_letter_code
_entity_poly.pdbx_strand_id
1 'polypeptide(L)'
;MTEQYDLIIVGGGPIGLACAIEAQKKKLRYLIIEKGAIVNSIFNYPLYMTFFSTAERLEIGDIPFNCLAPKPGRQEALEYYRNIHRYFNFSIHLFEKVNTVLKLENKSFKITTDKSSYEAKNVVIATGFYDIPIEMNVKGEELSKVRHYYKEAHEYAFRNVLVVGANNSSVDAALECWRKGANVTMVIRKNEINNRVKYWVKPDIENRIAEGSIKAYFESNITEILENEVEIATSNGKVIIENDFVLALTGYKPDLTFLEKMGIQLSDDELKTPQYDPETMETNIEGLFLAGVVCGGMQTHKWFIENSRIHANMIVDYITSK
;
A
#
# COMPACT_ATOMS: atom_id res chain seq x y z
N MET A 1 21.49 26.12 13.00
CA MET A 1 22.27 24.88 12.79
C MET A 1 21.26 23.83 12.38
N THR A 2 21.47 23.19 11.25
CA THR A 2 20.58 22.08 10.79
C THR A 2 20.76 20.91 11.76
N GLU A 3 19.68 20.37 12.30
CA GLU A 3 19.76 19.20 13.18
C GLU A 3 20.26 17.99 12.40
N GLN A 4 21.33 17.37 12.90
CA GLN A 4 21.93 16.20 12.27
C GLN A 4 21.45 14.92 12.97
N TYR A 5 20.95 13.97 12.17
CA TYR A 5 20.47 12.67 12.61
C TYR A 5 21.44 11.55 12.19
N ASP A 6 21.50 10.47 12.96
CA ASP A 6 22.18 9.25 12.50
C ASP A 6 21.35 8.52 11.45
N LEU A 7 20.00 8.59 11.58
CA LEU A 7 19.06 7.92 10.71
C LEU A 7 17.78 8.76 10.52
N ILE A 8 17.36 8.97 9.26
CA ILE A 8 16.01 9.45 8.95
C ILE A 8 15.25 8.31 8.26
N ILE A 9 14.01 8.07 8.73
CA ILE A 9 13.10 7.06 8.20
C ILE A 9 11.97 7.77 7.48
N VAL A 10 11.85 7.55 6.18
CA VAL A 10 10.80 8.12 5.32
C VAL A 10 9.63 7.15 5.24
N GLY A 11 8.55 7.48 5.93
CA GLY A 11 7.34 6.67 6.06
C GLY A 11 7.13 6.11 7.46
N GLY A 12 5.98 6.46 8.07
CA GLY A 12 5.54 6.04 9.40
C GLY A 12 4.58 4.84 9.39
N GLY A 13 4.71 3.97 8.38
CA GLY A 13 4.01 2.68 8.32
C GLY A 13 4.61 1.64 9.28
N PRO A 14 4.02 0.43 9.39
CA PRO A 14 4.50 -0.60 10.32
C PRO A 14 6.00 -0.89 10.21
N ILE A 15 6.56 -0.90 9.00
CA ILE A 15 7.98 -1.20 8.78
C ILE A 15 8.85 0.00 9.15
N GLY A 16 8.42 1.23 8.87
CA GLY A 16 9.13 2.43 9.36
C GLY A 16 9.16 2.51 10.88
N LEU A 17 8.05 2.16 11.56
CA LEU A 17 8.00 2.04 13.02
C LEU A 17 8.94 0.95 13.53
N ALA A 18 9.01 -0.22 12.85
CA ALA A 18 9.95 -1.27 13.20
C ALA A 18 11.41 -0.79 13.09
N CYS A 19 11.76 -0.06 12.03
CA CYS A 19 13.09 0.55 11.89
C CYS A 19 13.40 1.53 13.02
N ALA A 20 12.43 2.32 13.45
CA ALA A 20 12.58 3.25 14.56
C ALA A 20 12.81 2.53 15.91
N ILE A 21 12.12 1.41 16.14
CA ILE A 21 12.31 0.57 17.33
C ILE A 21 13.75 0.08 17.39
N GLU A 22 14.26 -0.49 16.30
CA GLU A 22 15.63 -1.00 16.27
C GLU A 22 16.66 0.13 16.41
N ALA A 23 16.45 1.29 15.76
CA ALA A 23 17.27 2.47 15.92
C ALA A 23 17.32 2.94 17.39
N GLN A 24 16.17 2.94 18.08
CA GLN A 24 16.07 3.30 19.49
C GLN A 24 16.80 2.31 20.40
N LYS A 25 16.67 1.00 20.15
CA LYS A 25 17.41 -0.06 20.87
C LYS A 25 18.93 0.17 20.79
N LYS A 26 19.42 0.61 19.62
CA LYS A 26 20.85 0.94 19.38
C LYS A 26 21.24 2.37 19.75
N LYS A 27 20.33 3.15 20.33
CA LYS A 27 20.56 4.55 20.77
C LYS A 27 20.96 5.50 19.63
N LEU A 28 20.56 5.23 18.39
CA LEU A 28 20.75 6.14 17.28
C LEU A 28 19.84 7.36 17.46
N ARG A 29 20.34 8.55 17.09
CA ARG A 29 19.50 9.74 16.94
C ARG A 29 18.72 9.62 15.63
N TYR A 30 17.43 9.32 15.70
CA TYR A 30 16.59 9.11 14.52
C TYR A 30 15.39 10.05 14.48
N LEU A 31 14.82 10.18 13.28
CA LEU A 31 13.55 10.86 13.04
C LEU A 31 12.75 10.07 12.00
N ILE A 32 11.47 9.83 12.28
CA ILE A 32 10.50 9.37 11.27
C ILE A 32 9.82 10.58 10.65
N ILE A 33 9.70 10.62 9.32
CA ILE A 33 8.93 11.65 8.61
C ILE A 33 7.81 10.94 7.84
N GLU A 34 6.55 11.23 8.21
CA GLU A 34 5.35 10.63 7.64
C GLU A 34 4.45 11.72 7.04
N LYS A 35 4.06 11.55 5.79
CA LYS A 35 3.23 12.51 5.04
C LYS A 35 1.79 12.64 5.53
N GLY A 36 1.29 11.63 6.24
CA GLY A 36 -0.06 11.59 6.76
C GLY A 36 -0.12 11.27 8.25
N ALA A 37 -1.14 10.56 8.66
CA ALA A 37 -1.29 10.04 10.00
C ALA A 37 -0.32 8.86 10.24
N ILE A 38 -0.06 8.54 11.49
CA ILE A 38 0.68 7.32 11.82
C ILE A 38 0.01 6.10 11.16
N VAL A 39 0.81 5.21 10.56
CA VAL A 39 0.38 4.07 9.72
C VAL A 39 -0.66 4.45 8.65
N ASN A 40 -0.37 5.53 7.92
CA ASN A 40 -1.29 6.17 6.99
C ASN A 40 -1.90 5.22 5.95
N SER A 41 -1.16 4.24 5.45
CA SER A 41 -1.72 3.25 4.52
C SER A 41 -2.84 2.44 5.16
N ILE A 42 -2.66 1.97 6.42
CA ILE A 42 -3.71 1.24 7.17
C ILE A 42 -4.91 2.15 7.44
N PHE A 43 -4.67 3.43 7.76
CA PHE A 43 -5.74 4.41 7.95
C PHE A 43 -6.60 4.59 6.69
N ASN A 44 -6.00 4.47 5.50
CA ASN A 44 -6.71 4.60 4.22
C ASN A 44 -7.27 3.29 3.67
N TYR A 45 -7.06 2.15 4.32
CA TYR A 45 -7.70 0.88 3.94
C TYR A 45 -9.23 0.93 4.15
N PRO A 46 -10.00 0.05 3.48
CA PRO A 46 -11.45 -0.07 3.69
C PRO A 46 -11.81 -0.24 5.17
N LEU A 47 -12.93 0.35 5.60
CA LEU A 47 -13.31 0.40 7.03
C LEU A 47 -13.44 -0.98 7.67
N TYR A 48 -13.97 -1.94 6.91
CA TYR A 48 -14.25 -3.30 7.39
C TYR A 48 -13.20 -4.33 6.93
N MET A 49 -12.06 -3.83 6.42
CA MET A 49 -10.99 -4.70 5.96
C MET A 49 -10.45 -5.57 7.09
N THR A 50 -10.29 -6.86 6.79
CA THR A 50 -9.61 -7.84 7.64
C THR A 50 -8.26 -8.21 7.01
N PHE A 51 -7.19 -8.23 7.80
CA PHE A 51 -5.88 -8.64 7.33
C PHE A 51 -5.85 -10.10 6.88
N PHE A 52 -4.98 -10.41 5.95
CA PHE A 52 -4.71 -11.79 5.55
C PHE A 52 -3.92 -12.54 6.64
N SER A 53 -2.98 -11.86 7.26
CA SER A 53 -2.11 -12.37 8.30
C SER A 53 -2.80 -12.40 9.67
N THR A 54 -2.41 -13.33 10.53
CA THR A 54 -2.83 -13.35 11.94
C THR A 54 -2.17 -12.21 12.72
N ALA A 55 -2.68 -11.91 13.91
CA ALA A 55 -2.21 -10.80 14.73
C ALA A 55 -0.72 -10.92 15.06
N GLU A 56 -0.25 -12.12 15.47
CA GLU A 56 1.15 -12.38 15.84
C GLU A 56 2.13 -12.09 14.69
N ARG A 57 1.67 -12.25 13.44
CA ARG A 57 2.50 -11.97 12.26
C ARG A 57 2.60 -10.48 11.96
N LEU A 58 1.71 -9.67 12.51
CA LEU A 58 1.71 -8.21 12.34
C LEU A 58 2.42 -7.48 13.49
N GLU A 59 2.88 -8.21 14.50
CA GLU A 59 3.60 -7.67 15.65
C GLU A 59 4.95 -7.06 15.25
N ILE A 60 5.29 -5.96 15.93
CA ILE A 60 6.60 -5.32 15.85
C ILE A 60 7.11 -4.99 17.27
N GLY A 61 8.42 -4.97 17.45
CA GLY A 61 9.07 -4.54 18.70
C GLY A 61 8.80 -5.44 19.90
N ASP A 62 8.50 -6.69 19.66
CA ASP A 62 8.21 -7.70 20.69
C ASP A 62 6.98 -7.35 21.58
N ILE A 63 6.08 -6.52 21.06
CA ILE A 63 4.83 -6.13 21.72
C ILE A 63 3.69 -6.99 21.16
N PRO A 64 2.95 -7.74 21.99
CA PRO A 64 1.84 -8.58 21.52
C PRO A 64 0.71 -7.78 20.89
N PHE A 65 0.20 -8.28 19.77
CA PHE A 65 -0.99 -7.75 19.11
C PHE A 65 -2.21 -8.60 19.49
N ASN A 66 -2.90 -8.19 20.53
CA ASN A 66 -4.12 -8.87 20.98
C ASN A 66 -5.33 -8.38 20.18
N CYS A 67 -6.09 -9.30 19.60
CA CYS A 67 -7.37 -9.07 18.96
C CYS A 67 -8.34 -10.21 19.27
N LEU A 68 -9.64 -9.95 19.09
CA LEU A 68 -10.68 -10.95 19.40
C LEU A 68 -10.77 -12.04 18.33
N ALA A 69 -10.59 -11.67 17.06
CA ALA A 69 -10.62 -12.60 15.95
C ALA A 69 -9.21 -13.12 15.62
N PRO A 70 -9.06 -14.30 15.03
CA PRO A 70 -7.74 -14.82 14.60
C PRO A 70 -7.01 -13.89 13.62
N LYS A 71 -7.74 -13.07 12.89
CA LYS A 71 -7.23 -12.11 11.93
C LYS A 71 -7.76 -10.72 12.27
N PRO A 72 -6.88 -9.76 12.59
CA PRO A 72 -7.31 -8.44 13.02
C PRO A 72 -7.95 -7.66 11.88
N GLY A 73 -8.88 -6.80 12.25
CA GLY A 73 -9.44 -5.79 11.37
C GLY A 73 -8.59 -4.52 11.34
N ARG A 74 -8.97 -3.61 10.43
CA ARG A 74 -8.32 -2.29 10.29
C ARG A 74 -8.31 -1.51 11.61
N GLN A 75 -9.41 -1.48 12.34
CA GLN A 75 -9.50 -0.72 13.59
C GLN A 75 -8.55 -1.25 14.67
N GLU A 76 -8.49 -2.56 14.83
CA GLU A 76 -7.59 -3.22 15.80
C GLU A 76 -6.12 -2.92 15.45
N ALA A 77 -5.76 -2.93 14.16
CA ALA A 77 -4.43 -2.58 13.71
C ALA A 77 -4.07 -1.11 13.99
N LEU A 78 -5.00 -0.18 13.76
CA LEU A 78 -4.80 1.24 14.10
C LEU A 78 -4.56 1.45 15.59
N GLU A 79 -5.34 0.76 16.45
CA GLU A 79 -5.15 0.81 17.90
C GLU A 79 -3.79 0.23 18.30
N TYR A 80 -3.43 -0.92 17.73
CA TYR A 80 -2.16 -1.57 18.01
C TYR A 80 -0.97 -0.66 17.68
N TYR A 81 -0.85 -0.17 16.44
CA TYR A 81 0.29 0.66 16.05
C TYR A 81 0.31 2.02 16.75
N ARG A 82 -0.84 2.57 17.11
CA ARG A 82 -0.91 3.77 17.95
C ARG A 82 -0.38 3.50 19.37
N ASN A 83 -0.69 2.34 19.95
CA ASN A 83 -0.16 1.92 21.24
C ASN A 83 1.35 1.64 21.18
N ILE A 84 1.87 1.10 20.08
CA ILE A 84 3.30 0.98 19.83
C ILE A 84 3.96 2.36 19.92
N HIS A 85 3.40 3.37 19.27
CA HIS A 85 3.94 4.73 19.37
C HIS A 85 3.91 5.27 20.81
N ARG A 86 2.83 5.04 21.56
CA ARG A 86 2.75 5.45 22.97
C ARG A 86 3.80 4.76 23.84
N TYR A 87 4.06 3.49 23.58
CA TYR A 87 5.03 2.71 24.36
C TYR A 87 6.48 3.15 24.09
N PHE A 88 6.86 3.31 22.82
CA PHE A 88 8.22 3.66 22.43
C PHE A 88 8.48 5.17 22.40
N ASN A 89 7.44 6.00 22.36
CA ASN A 89 7.52 7.45 22.28
C ASN A 89 8.44 7.93 21.13
N PHE A 90 8.13 7.51 19.90
CA PHE A 90 8.96 7.79 18.73
C PHE A 90 9.19 9.29 18.47
N SER A 91 10.39 9.63 18.01
CA SER A 91 10.66 10.90 17.33
C SER A 91 10.04 10.83 15.93
N ILE A 92 8.88 11.45 15.73
CA ILE A 92 8.10 11.38 14.48
C ILE A 92 7.46 12.73 14.15
N HIS A 93 7.61 13.15 12.89
CA HIS A 93 6.86 14.24 12.30
C HIS A 93 5.76 13.68 11.43
N LEU A 94 4.52 13.97 11.78
CA LEU A 94 3.32 13.59 11.04
C LEU A 94 2.85 14.74 10.13
N PHE A 95 2.13 14.39 9.07
CA PHE A 95 1.63 15.34 8.07
C PHE A 95 2.75 16.18 7.46
N GLU A 96 3.92 15.58 7.27
CA GLU A 96 5.10 16.21 6.67
C GLU A 96 5.61 15.31 5.54
N LYS A 97 5.55 15.83 4.32
CA LYS A 97 5.92 15.06 3.12
C LYS A 97 7.37 15.30 2.73
N VAL A 98 8.14 14.21 2.63
CA VAL A 98 9.48 14.28 2.03
C VAL A 98 9.36 14.46 0.53
N ASN A 99 9.98 15.51 0.00
CA ASN A 99 9.98 15.83 -1.42
C ASN A 99 11.27 15.37 -2.12
N THR A 100 12.43 15.51 -1.44
CA THR A 100 13.72 15.09 -1.99
C THR A 100 14.63 14.52 -0.92
N VAL A 101 15.46 13.56 -1.34
CA VAL A 101 16.59 13.01 -0.56
C VAL A 101 17.82 13.07 -1.46
N LEU A 102 18.82 13.86 -1.08
CA LEU A 102 20.02 14.11 -1.89
C LEU A 102 21.27 13.72 -1.12
N LYS A 103 22.12 12.88 -1.71
CA LYS A 103 23.44 12.56 -1.18
C LYS A 103 24.36 13.79 -1.33
N LEU A 104 25.05 14.19 -0.27
CA LEU A 104 25.98 15.31 -0.23
C LEU A 104 27.44 14.82 -0.38
N GLU A 105 28.34 15.74 -0.71
CA GLU A 105 29.79 15.44 -0.84
C GLU A 105 30.41 14.92 0.46
N ASN A 106 29.92 15.36 1.62
CA ASN A 106 30.35 14.89 2.94
C ASN A 106 29.79 13.51 3.32
N LYS A 107 29.18 12.78 2.36
CA LYS A 107 28.53 11.48 2.50
C LYS A 107 27.24 11.47 3.34
N SER A 108 26.79 12.59 3.89
CA SER A 108 25.47 12.71 4.50
C SER A 108 24.37 12.89 3.46
N PHE A 109 23.12 12.89 3.90
CA PHE A 109 21.95 13.17 3.07
C PHE A 109 21.28 14.46 3.51
N LYS A 110 20.87 15.28 2.54
CA LYS A 110 19.92 16.37 2.75
C LYS A 110 18.52 15.89 2.41
N ILE A 111 17.62 15.95 3.36
CA ILE A 111 16.21 15.60 3.22
C ILE A 111 15.40 16.89 3.23
N THR A 112 14.65 17.17 2.16
CA THR A 112 13.79 18.35 2.07
C THR A 112 12.32 17.90 2.07
N THR A 113 11.54 18.51 2.93
CA THR A 113 10.11 18.26 3.05
C THR A 113 9.30 19.47 2.56
N ASP A 114 7.98 19.39 2.65
CA ASP A 114 7.08 20.53 2.44
C ASP A 114 7.10 21.55 3.59
N LYS A 115 7.74 21.22 4.72
CA LYS A 115 7.81 22.09 5.91
C LYS A 115 9.22 22.51 6.30
N SER A 116 10.25 21.67 6.07
CA SER A 116 11.58 21.89 6.59
C SER A 116 12.66 21.17 5.77
N SER A 117 13.90 21.23 6.26
CA SER A 117 15.04 20.47 5.74
C SER A 117 15.83 19.86 6.90
N TYR A 118 16.29 18.63 6.69
CA TYR A 118 17.04 17.84 7.67
C TYR A 118 18.32 17.30 7.06
N GLU A 119 19.26 16.91 7.90
CA GLU A 119 20.49 16.24 7.50
C GLU A 119 20.64 14.92 8.27
N ALA A 120 21.01 13.83 7.59
CA ALA A 120 21.23 12.54 8.20
C ALA A 120 22.40 11.80 7.58
N LYS A 121 23.08 10.95 8.38
CA LYS A 121 24.13 10.06 7.89
C LYS A 121 23.53 8.93 7.03
N ASN A 122 22.37 8.42 7.43
CA ASN A 122 21.69 7.31 6.78
C ASN A 122 20.21 7.63 6.57
N VAL A 123 19.60 7.04 5.54
CA VAL A 123 18.17 7.19 5.25
C VAL A 123 17.56 5.83 4.94
N VAL A 124 16.41 5.54 5.54
CA VAL A 124 15.56 4.38 5.20
C VAL A 124 14.31 4.85 4.48
N ILE A 125 14.05 4.30 3.31
CA ILE A 125 12.81 4.51 2.56
C ILE A 125 11.84 3.38 2.87
N ALA A 126 10.76 3.68 3.60
CA ALA A 126 9.71 2.75 4.03
C ALA A 126 8.32 3.25 3.58
N THR A 127 8.24 3.84 2.38
CA THR A 127 7.06 4.55 1.86
C THR A 127 5.89 3.66 1.46
N GLY A 128 6.11 2.34 1.35
CA GLY A 128 5.03 1.42 0.97
C GLY A 128 4.64 1.51 -0.52
N PHE A 129 3.37 1.23 -0.83
CA PHE A 129 2.87 1.16 -2.22
C PHE A 129 1.42 1.66 -2.41
N TYR A 130 0.70 1.98 -1.34
CA TYR A 130 -0.75 2.19 -1.38
C TYR A 130 -1.17 3.58 -1.89
N ASP A 131 -0.22 4.45 -2.16
CA ASP A 131 -0.49 5.86 -2.44
C ASP A 131 -0.81 6.17 -3.91
N ILE A 132 -0.38 5.32 -4.84
CA ILE A 132 -0.52 5.57 -6.28
C ILE A 132 -1.33 4.43 -6.89
N PRO A 133 -2.57 4.69 -7.34
CA PRO A 133 -3.35 3.69 -8.04
C PRO A 133 -2.76 3.37 -9.41
N ILE A 134 -2.97 2.15 -9.87
CA ILE A 134 -2.69 1.79 -11.26
C ILE A 134 -3.88 2.22 -12.09
N GLU A 135 -3.70 3.20 -12.96
CA GLU A 135 -4.72 3.72 -13.84
C GLU A 135 -5.08 2.70 -14.93
N MET A 136 -6.31 2.75 -15.40
CA MET A 136 -6.78 1.95 -16.54
C MET A 136 -6.38 2.57 -17.86
N ASN A 137 -6.11 3.89 -17.85
CA ASN A 137 -5.81 4.74 -19.02
C ASN A 137 -6.93 4.69 -20.07
N VAL A 138 -8.16 4.86 -19.62
CA VAL A 138 -9.36 4.90 -20.46
C VAL A 138 -10.01 6.28 -20.40
N LYS A 139 -10.65 6.69 -21.48
CA LYS A 139 -11.40 7.96 -21.53
C LYS A 139 -12.53 7.93 -20.50
N GLY A 140 -12.65 9.03 -19.72
CA GLY A 140 -13.61 9.17 -18.65
C GLY A 140 -13.16 8.61 -17.29
N GLU A 141 -11.92 8.12 -17.16
CA GLU A 141 -11.38 7.68 -15.87
C GLU A 141 -11.27 8.83 -14.85
N GLU A 142 -11.19 10.07 -15.32
CA GLU A 142 -11.15 11.30 -14.52
C GLU A 142 -12.53 11.71 -13.97
N LEU A 143 -13.63 11.09 -14.39
CA LEU A 143 -14.98 11.42 -13.93
C LEU A 143 -15.12 11.19 -12.43
N SER A 144 -15.89 12.07 -11.78
CA SER A 144 -16.10 12.05 -10.33
C SER A 144 -16.74 10.78 -9.79
N LYS A 145 -17.40 9.98 -10.62
CA LYS A 145 -17.97 8.67 -10.27
C LYS A 145 -16.93 7.55 -10.22
N VAL A 146 -15.69 7.77 -10.72
CA VAL A 146 -14.60 6.78 -10.66
C VAL A 146 -13.85 6.90 -9.34
N ARG A 147 -13.69 5.78 -8.67
CA ARG A 147 -13.00 5.66 -7.38
C ARG A 147 -11.90 4.63 -7.45
N HIS A 148 -10.67 5.05 -7.20
CA HIS A 148 -9.51 4.14 -7.06
C HIS A 148 -9.35 3.61 -5.62
N TYR A 149 -9.99 4.27 -4.65
CA TYR A 149 -9.96 3.88 -3.25
C TYR A 149 -11.39 3.60 -2.76
N TYR A 150 -11.61 2.37 -2.38
CA TYR A 150 -12.86 1.97 -1.74
C TYR A 150 -12.76 2.14 -0.22
N LYS A 151 -13.79 2.68 0.41
CA LYS A 151 -13.86 2.86 1.86
C LYS A 151 -14.91 1.97 2.51
N GLU A 152 -16.15 2.10 2.09
CA GLU A 152 -17.30 1.33 2.61
C GLU A 152 -18.42 1.26 1.58
N ALA A 153 -19.37 0.34 1.79
CA ALA A 153 -20.40 0.05 0.81
C ALA A 153 -21.63 0.95 0.89
N HIS A 154 -21.85 1.71 1.97
CA HIS A 154 -23.09 2.45 2.17
C HIS A 154 -23.35 3.52 1.10
N GLU A 155 -22.29 4.19 0.63
CA GLU A 155 -22.35 5.18 -0.47
C GLU A 155 -22.95 4.58 -1.76
N TYR A 156 -22.78 3.28 -1.96
CA TYR A 156 -23.18 2.57 -3.19
C TYR A 156 -24.51 1.82 -3.08
N ALA A 157 -25.18 1.90 -1.94
CA ALA A 157 -26.45 1.18 -1.72
C ALA A 157 -27.49 1.56 -2.78
N PHE A 158 -28.12 0.55 -3.40
CA PHE A 158 -29.17 0.68 -4.43
C PHE A 158 -28.70 1.38 -5.72
N ARG A 159 -27.40 1.36 -6.01
CA ARG A 159 -26.78 1.95 -7.20
C ARG A 159 -26.25 0.87 -8.14
N ASN A 160 -26.07 1.25 -9.42
CA ASN A 160 -25.37 0.44 -10.41
C ASN A 160 -23.87 0.64 -10.25
N VAL A 161 -23.18 -0.35 -9.70
CA VAL A 161 -21.76 -0.27 -9.35
C VAL A 161 -20.94 -1.20 -10.24
N LEU A 162 -20.00 -0.67 -10.96
CA LEU A 162 -19.01 -1.43 -11.69
C LEU A 162 -17.74 -1.57 -10.87
N VAL A 163 -17.28 -2.81 -10.66
CA VAL A 163 -16.03 -3.11 -9.95
C VAL A 163 -15.02 -3.69 -10.93
N VAL A 164 -13.86 -3.01 -11.08
CA VAL A 164 -12.78 -3.45 -11.97
C VAL A 164 -11.70 -4.16 -11.17
N GLY A 165 -11.40 -5.39 -11.54
CA GLY A 165 -10.35 -6.20 -10.91
C GLY A 165 -10.85 -7.56 -10.43
N ALA A 166 -9.92 -8.42 -10.03
CA ALA A 166 -10.19 -9.80 -9.59
C ALA A 166 -9.32 -10.22 -8.37
N ASN A 167 -8.75 -9.26 -7.63
CA ASN A 167 -7.96 -9.49 -6.42
C ASN A 167 -8.77 -9.14 -5.15
N ASN A 168 -8.13 -9.23 -3.98
CA ASN A 168 -8.79 -9.04 -2.69
C ASN A 168 -9.64 -7.76 -2.61
N SER A 169 -9.09 -6.61 -2.99
CA SER A 169 -9.80 -5.32 -2.86
C SER A 169 -11.08 -5.27 -3.70
N SER A 170 -11.02 -5.76 -4.95
CA SER A 170 -12.19 -5.78 -5.84
C SER A 170 -13.23 -6.80 -5.41
N VAL A 171 -12.80 -7.97 -4.93
CA VAL A 171 -13.71 -9.01 -4.45
C VAL A 171 -14.39 -8.58 -3.14
N ASP A 172 -13.63 -8.05 -2.17
CA ASP A 172 -14.19 -7.54 -0.92
C ASP A 172 -15.22 -6.43 -1.20
N ALA A 173 -14.87 -5.44 -2.05
CA ALA A 173 -15.76 -4.34 -2.40
C ALA A 173 -17.02 -4.82 -3.13
N ALA A 174 -16.89 -5.74 -4.09
CA ALA A 174 -18.04 -6.29 -4.83
C ALA A 174 -19.03 -6.99 -3.89
N LEU A 175 -18.54 -7.85 -2.99
CA LEU A 175 -19.38 -8.54 -2.01
C LEU A 175 -20.01 -7.59 -0.98
N GLU A 176 -19.25 -6.61 -0.50
CA GLU A 176 -19.78 -5.64 0.46
C GLU A 176 -20.87 -4.76 -0.18
N CYS A 177 -20.65 -4.24 -1.39
CA CYS A 177 -21.65 -3.45 -2.14
C CYS A 177 -22.91 -4.28 -2.43
N TRP A 178 -22.76 -5.52 -2.91
CA TRP A 178 -23.88 -6.41 -3.15
C TRP A 178 -24.70 -6.66 -1.87
N ARG A 179 -24.05 -6.98 -0.75
CA ARG A 179 -24.72 -7.18 0.55
C ARG A 179 -25.48 -5.95 1.04
N LYS A 180 -25.14 -4.75 0.57
CA LYS A 180 -25.84 -3.49 0.87
C LYS A 180 -26.87 -3.10 -0.19
N GLY A 181 -27.19 -4.01 -1.11
CA GLY A 181 -28.24 -3.84 -2.11
C GLY A 181 -27.82 -3.09 -3.37
N ALA A 182 -26.54 -2.93 -3.63
CA ALA A 182 -26.06 -2.43 -4.90
C ALA A 182 -26.26 -3.47 -6.02
N ASN A 183 -26.55 -3.01 -7.23
CA ASN A 183 -26.50 -3.82 -8.45
C ASN A 183 -25.06 -3.86 -8.94
N VAL A 184 -24.35 -4.95 -8.64
CA VAL A 184 -22.92 -5.06 -8.88
C VAL A 184 -22.61 -5.79 -10.18
N THR A 185 -21.76 -5.16 -11.00
CA THR A 185 -21.14 -5.79 -12.17
C THR A 185 -19.62 -5.78 -12.00
N MET A 186 -18.94 -6.89 -12.30
CA MET A 186 -17.48 -6.97 -12.31
C MET A 186 -16.93 -7.02 -13.74
N VAL A 187 -15.80 -6.32 -13.98
CA VAL A 187 -15.01 -6.46 -15.20
C VAL A 187 -13.63 -7.01 -14.87
N ILE A 188 -13.29 -8.13 -15.47
CA ILE A 188 -12.14 -8.96 -15.13
C ILE A 188 -11.35 -9.28 -16.39
N ARG A 189 -10.08 -8.86 -16.46
CA ARG A 189 -9.21 -9.09 -17.64
C ARG A 189 -8.85 -10.56 -17.89
N LYS A 190 -8.88 -11.38 -16.82
CA LYS A 190 -8.59 -12.81 -16.88
C LYS A 190 -9.88 -13.61 -17.01
N ASN A 191 -9.74 -14.92 -17.25
CA ASN A 191 -10.86 -15.85 -17.32
C ASN A 191 -11.37 -16.35 -15.95
N GLU A 192 -10.74 -15.91 -14.85
CA GLU A 192 -11.07 -16.35 -13.49
C GLU A 192 -10.81 -15.29 -12.41
N ILE A 193 -11.41 -15.49 -11.24
CA ILE A 193 -11.05 -14.78 -10.00
C ILE A 193 -9.66 -15.24 -9.55
N ASN A 194 -8.80 -14.29 -9.20
CA ASN A 194 -7.40 -14.58 -8.86
C ASN A 194 -7.28 -15.57 -7.69
N ASN A 195 -6.39 -16.55 -7.81
CA ASN A 195 -6.13 -17.54 -6.77
C ASN A 195 -5.49 -16.96 -5.48
N ARG A 196 -5.05 -15.70 -5.52
CA ARG A 196 -4.55 -14.96 -4.33
C ARG A 196 -5.65 -14.29 -3.51
N VAL A 197 -6.90 -14.37 -3.94
CA VAL A 197 -8.05 -13.92 -3.13
C VAL A 197 -8.10 -14.78 -1.87
N LYS A 198 -8.42 -14.16 -0.74
CA LYS A 198 -8.57 -14.81 0.56
C LYS A 198 -9.41 -16.08 0.41
N TYR A 199 -8.85 -17.23 0.82
CA TYR A 199 -9.47 -18.56 0.62
C TYR A 199 -10.86 -18.68 1.25
N TRP A 200 -11.16 -17.87 2.27
CA TRP A 200 -12.48 -17.84 2.92
C TRP A 200 -13.47 -16.89 2.26
N VAL A 201 -13.01 -16.04 1.32
CA VAL A 201 -13.85 -15.07 0.58
C VAL A 201 -14.08 -15.53 -0.86
N LYS A 202 -13.09 -16.18 -1.48
CA LYS A 202 -13.14 -16.62 -2.86
C LYS A 202 -14.40 -17.48 -3.19
N PRO A 203 -14.78 -18.48 -2.38
CA PRO A 203 -15.97 -19.28 -2.67
C PRO A 203 -17.27 -18.44 -2.68
N ASP A 204 -17.37 -17.41 -1.85
CA ASP A 204 -18.57 -16.57 -1.81
C ASP A 204 -18.73 -15.76 -3.10
N ILE A 205 -17.67 -15.09 -3.59
CA ILE A 205 -17.77 -14.32 -4.84
C ILE A 205 -18.04 -15.23 -6.04
N GLU A 206 -17.43 -16.42 -6.11
CA GLU A 206 -17.67 -17.40 -7.18
C GLU A 206 -19.13 -17.87 -7.17
N ASN A 207 -19.71 -18.14 -6.00
CA ASN A 207 -21.11 -18.52 -5.86
C ASN A 207 -22.04 -17.36 -6.27
N ARG A 208 -21.76 -16.10 -5.86
CA ARG A 208 -22.58 -14.94 -6.25
C ARG A 208 -22.57 -14.71 -7.76
N ILE A 209 -21.44 -14.98 -8.42
CA ILE A 209 -21.33 -14.89 -9.88
C ILE A 209 -22.09 -16.05 -10.54
N ALA A 210 -21.92 -17.28 -10.06
CA ALA A 210 -22.57 -18.46 -10.63
C ALA A 210 -24.09 -18.41 -10.55
N GLU A 211 -24.66 -17.89 -9.48
CA GLU A 211 -26.12 -17.73 -9.32
C GLU A 211 -26.69 -16.46 -9.97
N GLY A 212 -25.82 -15.59 -10.52
CA GLY A 212 -26.22 -14.34 -11.18
C GLY A 212 -26.53 -13.17 -10.26
N SER A 213 -26.27 -13.27 -8.94
CA SER A 213 -26.42 -12.17 -7.98
C SER A 213 -25.42 -11.05 -8.21
N ILE A 214 -24.23 -11.37 -8.70
CA ILE A 214 -23.20 -10.44 -9.18
C ILE A 214 -22.91 -10.80 -10.62
N LYS A 215 -23.08 -9.84 -11.54
CA LYS A 215 -22.75 -10.03 -12.95
C LYS A 215 -21.24 -9.91 -13.14
N ALA A 216 -20.61 -10.78 -13.93
CA ALA A 216 -19.20 -10.70 -14.23
C ALA A 216 -18.91 -10.86 -15.74
N TYR A 217 -18.10 -9.95 -16.27
CA TYR A 217 -17.51 -10.04 -17.60
C TYR A 217 -16.05 -10.44 -17.46
N PHE A 218 -15.74 -11.69 -17.77
CA PHE A 218 -14.38 -12.21 -17.83
C PHE A 218 -13.74 -11.89 -19.19
N GLU A 219 -12.41 -11.96 -19.27
CA GLU A 219 -11.63 -11.65 -20.48
C GLU A 219 -12.04 -10.32 -21.13
N SER A 220 -12.35 -9.33 -20.27
CA SER A 220 -13.00 -8.10 -20.67
C SER A 220 -12.29 -6.88 -20.08
N ASN A 221 -12.37 -5.74 -20.80
CA ASN A 221 -11.78 -4.49 -20.39
C ASN A 221 -12.77 -3.34 -20.60
N ILE A 222 -12.67 -2.30 -19.77
CA ILE A 222 -13.37 -1.04 -20.03
C ILE A 222 -12.68 -0.33 -21.21
N THR A 223 -13.46 0.26 -22.11
CA THR A 223 -12.98 1.06 -23.22
C THR A 223 -13.30 2.54 -23.07
N GLU A 224 -14.44 2.88 -22.47
CA GLU A 224 -14.84 4.25 -22.20
C GLU A 224 -15.79 4.31 -21.00
N ILE A 225 -15.66 5.37 -20.19
CA ILE A 225 -16.57 5.70 -19.10
C ILE A 225 -17.28 7.00 -19.45
N LEU A 226 -18.62 6.95 -19.48
CA LEU A 226 -19.50 8.09 -19.74
C LEU A 226 -20.21 8.49 -18.43
N GLU A 227 -20.93 9.60 -18.41
CA GLU A 227 -21.59 10.11 -17.22
C GLU A 227 -22.53 9.07 -16.56
N ASN A 228 -23.35 8.39 -17.35
CA ASN A 228 -24.35 7.42 -16.85
C ASN A 228 -24.14 5.99 -17.38
N GLU A 229 -23.11 5.75 -18.14
CA GLU A 229 -22.85 4.46 -18.79
C GLU A 229 -21.37 4.10 -18.77
N VAL A 230 -21.08 2.81 -18.98
CA VAL A 230 -19.71 2.32 -19.23
C VAL A 230 -19.72 1.37 -20.40
N GLU A 231 -18.75 1.54 -21.28
CA GLU A 231 -18.50 0.68 -22.42
C GLU A 231 -17.45 -0.38 -22.08
N ILE A 232 -17.79 -1.63 -22.35
CA ILE A 232 -16.97 -2.81 -22.04
C ILE A 232 -16.69 -3.57 -23.32
N ALA A 233 -15.42 -3.79 -23.66
CA ALA A 233 -15.02 -4.77 -24.67
C ALA A 233 -14.98 -6.17 -24.06
N THR A 234 -15.75 -7.07 -24.63
CA THR A 234 -15.81 -8.48 -24.22
C THR A 234 -15.38 -9.37 -25.38
N SER A 235 -15.14 -10.67 -25.13
CA SER A 235 -14.88 -11.67 -26.18
C SER A 235 -16.00 -11.79 -27.23
N ASN A 236 -17.23 -11.40 -26.88
CA ASN A 236 -18.41 -11.47 -27.74
C ASN A 236 -18.78 -10.12 -28.37
N GLY A 237 -17.91 -9.11 -28.26
CA GLY A 237 -18.14 -7.78 -28.75
C GLY A 237 -18.32 -6.73 -27.68
N LYS A 238 -18.79 -5.55 -28.08
CA LYS A 238 -18.96 -4.39 -27.23
C LYS A 238 -20.29 -4.47 -26.46
N VAL A 239 -20.24 -4.15 -25.16
CA VAL A 239 -21.42 -4.07 -24.28
C VAL A 239 -21.43 -2.68 -23.62
N ILE A 240 -22.59 -2.05 -23.57
CA ILE A 240 -22.81 -0.81 -22.81
C ILE A 240 -23.75 -1.13 -21.64
N ILE A 241 -23.40 -0.67 -20.47
CA ILE A 241 -24.20 -0.84 -19.24
C ILE A 241 -24.46 0.49 -18.57
N GLU A 242 -25.63 0.65 -17.99
CA GLU A 242 -25.92 1.75 -17.06
C GLU A 242 -25.02 1.68 -15.83
N ASN A 243 -24.54 2.82 -15.37
CA ASN A 243 -23.57 2.86 -14.29
C ASN A 243 -23.59 4.17 -13.51
N ASP A 244 -23.69 4.09 -12.20
CA ASP A 244 -23.60 5.21 -11.28
C ASP A 244 -22.19 5.41 -10.73
N PHE A 245 -21.44 4.32 -10.45
CA PHE A 245 -20.10 4.35 -9.88
C PHE A 245 -19.17 3.30 -10.51
N VAL A 246 -17.92 3.67 -10.68
CA VAL A 246 -16.85 2.75 -11.09
C VAL A 246 -15.82 2.65 -9.96
N LEU A 247 -15.67 1.47 -9.39
CA LEU A 247 -14.62 1.14 -8.44
C LEU A 247 -13.43 0.53 -9.21
N ALA A 248 -12.47 1.38 -9.58
CA ALA A 248 -11.28 1.00 -10.34
C ALA A 248 -10.22 0.41 -9.39
N LEU A 249 -10.44 -0.83 -8.94
CA LEU A 249 -9.58 -1.52 -7.96
C LEU A 249 -8.52 -2.37 -8.67
N THR A 250 -7.80 -1.73 -9.55
CA THR A 250 -6.78 -2.30 -10.45
C THR A 250 -5.44 -2.58 -9.77
N GLY A 251 -5.30 -2.14 -8.52
CA GLY A 251 -4.09 -2.26 -7.72
C GLY A 251 -3.38 -0.91 -7.49
N TYR A 252 -2.26 -0.98 -6.79
CA TYR A 252 -1.44 0.19 -6.42
C TYR A 252 0.02 -0.10 -6.69
N LYS A 253 0.83 0.95 -6.80
CA LYS A 253 2.28 0.86 -7.04
C LYS A 253 3.05 1.80 -6.10
N PRO A 254 4.31 1.45 -5.75
CA PRO A 254 5.21 2.37 -5.08
C PRO A 254 5.48 3.62 -5.93
N ASP A 255 5.90 4.71 -5.29
CA ASP A 255 6.41 5.87 -6.01
C ASP A 255 7.82 5.58 -6.55
N LEU A 256 7.88 4.90 -7.70
CA LEU A 256 9.14 4.54 -8.35
C LEU A 256 9.88 5.79 -8.84
N THR A 257 9.16 6.82 -9.27
CA THR A 257 9.76 8.10 -9.69
C THR A 257 10.50 8.79 -8.53
N PHE A 258 9.98 8.66 -7.31
CA PHE A 258 10.66 9.16 -6.12
C PHE A 258 11.97 8.39 -5.86
N LEU A 259 11.99 7.06 -6.08
CA LEU A 259 13.21 6.26 -5.95
C LEU A 259 14.26 6.64 -7.02
N GLU A 260 13.85 6.79 -8.28
CA GLU A 260 14.73 7.19 -9.39
C GLU A 260 15.34 8.58 -9.16
N LYS A 261 14.55 9.54 -8.64
CA LYS A 261 15.04 10.89 -8.31
C LYS A 261 16.12 10.89 -7.22
N MET A 262 16.15 9.88 -6.35
CA MET A 262 17.22 9.68 -5.38
C MET A 262 18.47 9.03 -6.00
N GLY A 263 18.40 8.55 -7.23
CA GLY A 263 19.46 7.82 -7.92
C GLY A 263 19.43 6.30 -7.67
N ILE A 264 18.34 5.77 -7.11
CA ILE A 264 18.17 4.32 -6.95
C ILE A 264 17.89 3.72 -8.33
N GLN A 265 18.69 2.74 -8.72
CA GLN A 265 18.52 2.03 -9.98
C GLN A 265 17.35 1.05 -9.88
N LEU A 266 16.52 0.99 -10.91
CA LEU A 266 15.45 0.03 -11.06
C LEU A 266 15.81 -0.99 -12.14
N SER A 267 15.28 -2.22 -12.03
CA SER A 267 15.43 -3.21 -13.11
C SER A 267 14.72 -2.74 -14.39
N ASP A 268 15.25 -3.15 -15.54
CA ASP A 268 14.72 -2.73 -16.85
C ASP A 268 13.43 -3.47 -17.25
N ASP A 269 13.08 -4.54 -16.51
CA ASP A 269 11.85 -5.31 -16.74
C ASP A 269 10.58 -4.61 -16.23
N GLU A 270 9.43 -5.23 -16.46
CA GLU A 270 8.12 -4.72 -16.00
C GLU A 270 7.98 -4.67 -14.48
N LEU A 271 8.85 -5.37 -13.74
CA LEU A 271 8.79 -5.43 -12.28
C LEU A 271 9.38 -4.19 -11.63
N LYS A 272 10.29 -3.47 -12.35
CA LYS A 272 10.92 -2.24 -11.84
C LYS A 272 11.43 -2.41 -10.41
N THR A 273 12.07 -3.56 -10.14
CA THR A 273 12.59 -3.88 -8.81
C THR A 273 13.78 -2.96 -8.50
N PRO A 274 13.74 -2.22 -7.37
CA PRO A 274 14.85 -1.38 -6.95
C PRO A 274 16.10 -2.21 -6.65
N GLN A 275 17.27 -1.69 -6.98
CA GLN A 275 18.54 -2.33 -6.65
C GLN A 275 18.84 -2.13 -5.16
N TYR A 276 19.06 -3.23 -4.47
CA TYR A 276 19.53 -3.27 -3.08
C TYR A 276 20.21 -4.60 -2.78
N ASP A 277 21.09 -4.59 -1.79
CA ASP A 277 21.70 -5.79 -1.24
C ASP A 277 20.69 -6.51 -0.32
N PRO A 278 20.34 -7.78 -0.58
CA PRO A 278 19.34 -8.50 0.21
C PRO A 278 19.79 -8.83 1.65
N GLU A 279 21.08 -8.73 1.98
CA GLU A 279 21.60 -9.00 3.32
C GLU A 279 21.62 -7.73 4.19
N THR A 280 21.81 -6.57 3.58
CA THR A 280 21.95 -5.28 4.29
C THR A 280 20.79 -4.33 4.04
N MET A 281 20.00 -4.56 3.01
CA MET A 281 18.96 -3.68 2.47
C MET A 281 19.49 -2.34 1.93
N GLU A 282 20.82 -2.15 1.84
CA GLU A 282 21.45 -0.96 1.27
C GLU A 282 21.29 -0.92 -0.25
N THR A 283 20.92 0.22 -0.79
CA THR A 283 20.77 0.40 -2.25
C THR A 283 22.12 0.52 -2.94
N ASN A 284 22.10 0.80 -4.27
CA ASN A 284 23.30 1.23 -4.99
C ASN A 284 23.92 2.54 -4.47
N ILE A 285 23.31 3.19 -3.49
CA ILE A 285 23.77 4.43 -2.87
C ILE A 285 24.12 4.16 -1.40
N GLU A 286 25.40 4.24 -1.06
CA GLU A 286 25.90 4.03 0.30
C GLU A 286 25.14 4.89 1.32
N GLY A 287 24.59 4.28 2.38
CA GLY A 287 23.82 4.91 3.44
C GLY A 287 22.34 5.12 3.13
N LEU A 288 21.85 4.70 1.94
CA LEU A 288 20.45 4.73 1.55
C LEU A 288 19.87 3.31 1.50
N PHE A 289 18.84 3.05 2.30
CA PHE A 289 18.26 1.73 2.51
C PHE A 289 16.80 1.68 2.08
N LEU A 290 16.32 0.49 1.73
CA LEU A 290 14.91 0.21 1.47
C LEU A 290 14.34 -0.72 2.53
N ALA A 291 13.10 -0.48 2.96
CA ALA A 291 12.41 -1.35 3.89
C ALA A 291 10.93 -1.56 3.54
N GLY A 292 10.46 -2.79 3.65
CA GLY A 292 9.06 -3.13 3.42
C GLY A 292 8.71 -3.37 1.96
N VAL A 293 7.46 -3.10 1.62
CA VAL A 293 6.87 -3.44 0.29
C VAL A 293 7.57 -2.72 -0.86
N VAL A 294 8.11 -1.53 -0.65
CA VAL A 294 8.82 -0.76 -1.67
C VAL A 294 9.98 -1.52 -2.30
N CYS A 295 10.61 -2.45 -1.57
CA CYS A 295 11.68 -3.32 -2.06
C CYS A 295 11.25 -4.25 -3.22
N GLY A 296 9.97 -4.49 -3.38
CA GLY A 296 9.43 -5.37 -4.41
C GLY A 296 9.15 -4.70 -5.75
N GLY A 297 9.31 -3.37 -5.86
CA GLY A 297 8.89 -2.64 -7.06
C GLY A 297 7.41 -2.90 -7.36
N MET A 298 7.11 -3.29 -8.59
CA MET A 298 5.75 -3.64 -9.02
C MET A 298 5.23 -4.97 -8.44
N GLN A 299 6.09 -5.79 -7.81
CA GLN A 299 5.68 -7.00 -7.09
C GLN A 299 5.18 -6.68 -5.67
N THR A 300 4.10 -5.92 -5.56
CA THR A 300 3.55 -5.44 -4.27
C THR A 300 3.03 -6.56 -3.35
N HIS A 301 3.05 -7.80 -3.83
CA HIS A 301 2.67 -9.00 -3.09
C HIS A 301 3.86 -9.87 -2.61
N LYS A 302 5.11 -9.41 -2.82
CA LYS A 302 6.32 -10.11 -2.37
C LYS A 302 6.57 -9.85 -0.88
N TRP A 303 6.41 -8.61 -0.45
CA TRP A 303 6.68 -8.16 0.90
C TRP A 303 5.41 -7.70 1.60
N PHE A 304 5.19 -8.20 2.80
CA PHE A 304 4.12 -7.82 3.71
C PHE A 304 4.71 -7.42 5.05
N ILE A 305 3.91 -6.96 6.00
CA ILE A 305 4.40 -6.65 7.36
C ILE A 305 5.10 -7.87 7.94
N GLU A 306 4.48 -9.05 7.85
CA GLU A 306 4.94 -10.30 8.46
C GLU A 306 6.34 -10.77 8.03
N ASN A 307 6.71 -10.56 6.78
CA ASN A 307 7.99 -11.04 6.23
C ASN A 307 9.01 -9.93 5.97
N SER A 308 8.62 -8.66 6.08
CA SER A 308 9.54 -7.53 5.89
C SER A 308 9.89 -6.77 7.18
N ARG A 309 9.28 -7.09 8.31
CA ARG A 309 9.67 -6.51 9.61
C ARG A 309 11.13 -6.81 9.97
N ILE A 310 11.70 -7.90 9.47
CA ILE A 310 13.10 -8.26 9.66
C ILE A 310 14.07 -7.26 9.00
N HIS A 311 13.64 -6.53 7.96
CA HIS A 311 14.47 -5.52 7.31
C HIS A 311 14.96 -4.45 8.31
N ALA A 312 14.18 -4.17 9.35
CA ALA A 312 14.56 -3.22 10.41
C ALA A 312 15.84 -3.64 11.13
N ASN A 313 15.92 -4.91 11.55
CA ASN A 313 17.12 -5.44 12.20
C ASN A 313 18.31 -5.45 11.24
N MET A 314 18.12 -5.94 10.00
CA MET A 314 19.18 -6.02 8.99
C MET A 314 19.82 -4.65 8.74
N ILE A 315 18.99 -3.61 8.55
CA ILE A 315 19.45 -2.24 8.29
C ILE A 315 20.19 -1.67 9.50
N VAL A 316 19.58 -1.74 10.68
CA VAL A 316 20.14 -1.08 11.88
C VAL A 316 21.39 -1.79 12.38
N ASP A 317 21.44 -3.13 12.33
CA ASP A 317 22.64 -3.87 12.67
C ASP A 317 23.79 -3.54 11.72
N TYR A 318 23.52 -3.45 10.40
CA TYR A 318 24.51 -3.05 9.43
C TYR A 318 25.02 -1.61 9.64
N ILE A 319 24.13 -0.63 9.89
CA ILE A 319 24.52 0.76 10.17
C ILE A 319 25.42 0.83 11.41
N THR A 320 25.14 0.02 12.43
CA THR A 320 25.91 0.06 13.70
C THR A 320 27.18 -0.81 13.68
N SER A 321 27.39 -1.63 12.65
CA SER A 321 28.61 -2.42 12.46
C SER A 321 29.70 -1.68 11.67
N LYS A 322 29.35 -0.60 10.97
CA LYS A 322 30.25 0.31 10.26
C LYS A 322 30.91 1.30 11.23
#